data_85016d30be01e51f420a4036446aba1c
#
_entry.id   85016d30be01e51f420a4036446aba1c
#
_cell.length_a   1.000
_cell.length_b   1.000
_cell.length_c   1.000
_cell.angle_alpha   90.00
_cell.angle_beta   90.00
_cell.angle_gamma   90.00
#
_symmetry.space_group_name_H-M   'P 1'
#
loop_
_entity.id
_entity.type
_entity.pdbx_description
1 polymer ?
#
loop_
_entity_poly.entity_id
_entity_poly.type
_entity_poly.pdbx_seq_one_letter_code
_entity_poly.pdbx_strand_id
1 'polypeptide(L)'
;MTHSPDVELRLPAESAYVAVLRMTTAGLAARLDFTLDDIEDLRMAVGEACALVLEHADPGGDLYANFDLSDGSIRVSVSADSRSAAEADKDSFGWQVLTALTSDVVTERDGHLGWVSFTVRSSIAA
;
A
#
# COMPACT_ATOMS: atom_id res chain seq x y z
N MET A 1 9.97 -8.38 17.96
CA MET A 1 9.05 -9.43 17.50
C MET A 1 8.41 -9.03 16.19
N THR A 2 8.48 -9.89 15.22
CA THR A 2 7.92 -9.61 13.90
C THR A 2 6.43 -9.94 13.90
N HIS A 3 5.65 -9.00 13.46
CA HIS A 3 4.22 -9.22 13.25
C HIS A 3 4.00 -9.89 11.90
N SER A 4 3.25 -10.99 11.88
CA SER A 4 2.87 -11.67 10.65
C SER A 4 1.59 -11.02 10.10
N PRO A 5 1.61 -10.49 8.88
CA PRO A 5 0.40 -9.91 8.29
C PRO A 5 -0.65 -10.99 8.01
N ASP A 6 -1.91 -10.57 7.98
CA ASP A 6 -3.02 -11.48 7.67
C ASP A 6 -2.98 -11.94 6.21
N VAL A 7 -2.56 -11.07 5.31
CA VAL A 7 -2.45 -11.39 3.87
C VAL A 7 -1.13 -10.83 3.36
N GLU A 8 -0.43 -11.62 2.58
CA GLU A 8 0.80 -11.22 1.91
C GLU A 8 0.67 -11.46 0.42
N LEU A 9 1.18 -10.52 -0.38
CA LEU A 9 1.17 -10.63 -1.83
C LEU A 9 2.54 -10.25 -2.36
N ARG A 10 3.03 -11.02 -3.31
CA ARG A 10 4.30 -10.76 -3.99
C ARG A 10 4.08 -10.79 -5.49
N LEU A 11 4.54 -9.76 -6.17
CA LEU A 11 4.37 -9.57 -7.62
C LEU A 11 5.69 -9.04 -8.19
N PRO A 12 5.90 -9.18 -9.50
CA PRO A 12 7.02 -8.46 -10.12
C PRO A 12 6.87 -6.95 -9.92
N ALA A 13 8.00 -6.27 -9.69
CA ALA A 13 8.01 -4.81 -9.45
C ALA A 13 7.84 -4.05 -10.77
N GLU A 14 6.68 -4.17 -11.36
CA GLU A 14 6.30 -3.55 -12.62
C GLU A 14 4.91 -2.95 -12.51
N SER A 15 4.72 -1.79 -13.09
CA SER A 15 3.44 -1.06 -13.00
C SER A 15 2.24 -1.87 -13.51
N ALA A 16 2.46 -2.79 -14.46
CA ALA A 16 1.41 -3.64 -14.99
C ALA A 16 0.74 -4.50 -13.92
N TYR A 17 1.44 -4.82 -12.83
CA TYR A 17 0.91 -5.68 -11.77
C TYR A 17 0.19 -4.91 -10.66
N VAL A 18 0.20 -3.59 -10.70
CA VAL A 18 -0.49 -2.77 -9.70
C VAL A 18 -2.01 -3.04 -9.72
N ALA A 19 -2.56 -3.33 -10.90
CA ALA A 19 -3.98 -3.68 -11.03
C ALA A 19 -4.35 -4.91 -10.20
N VAL A 20 -3.47 -5.92 -10.16
CA VAL A 20 -3.68 -7.14 -9.36
C VAL A 20 -3.74 -6.78 -7.88
N LEU A 21 -2.84 -5.92 -7.45
CA LEU A 21 -2.79 -5.45 -6.06
C LEU A 21 -4.06 -4.67 -5.69
N ARG A 22 -4.54 -3.80 -6.59
CA ARG A 22 -5.78 -3.05 -6.37
C ARG A 22 -6.98 -3.99 -6.26
N MET A 23 -7.05 -5.02 -7.09
CA MET A 23 -8.14 -6.00 -7.05
C MET A 23 -8.15 -6.78 -5.75
N THR A 24 -6.97 -7.22 -5.29
CA THR A 24 -6.84 -7.93 -4.02
C THR A 24 -7.31 -7.04 -2.88
N THR A 25 -6.87 -5.80 -2.87
CA THR A 25 -7.24 -4.83 -1.83
C THR A 25 -8.76 -4.60 -1.81
N ALA A 26 -9.37 -4.42 -2.97
CA ALA A 26 -10.82 -4.22 -3.07
C ALA A 26 -11.59 -5.44 -2.54
N GLY A 27 -11.12 -6.65 -2.87
CA GLY A 27 -11.74 -7.87 -2.37
C GLY A 27 -11.68 -7.99 -0.85
N LEU A 28 -10.55 -7.65 -0.25
CA LEU A 28 -10.40 -7.65 1.20
C LEU A 28 -11.32 -6.62 1.86
N ALA A 29 -11.39 -5.41 1.30
CA ALA A 29 -12.24 -4.35 1.82
C ALA A 29 -13.73 -4.72 1.75
N ALA A 30 -14.14 -5.35 0.66
CA ALA A 30 -15.52 -5.80 0.50
C ALA A 30 -15.93 -6.80 1.59
N ARG A 31 -15.00 -7.66 2.00
CA ARG A 31 -15.25 -8.61 3.08
C ARG A 31 -15.38 -7.95 4.45
N LEU A 32 -14.86 -6.76 4.60
CA LEU A 32 -14.90 -6.01 5.86
C LEU A 32 -16.01 -4.95 5.87
N ASP A 33 -16.97 -5.08 4.95
CA ASP A 33 -18.13 -4.20 4.85
C ASP A 33 -17.78 -2.72 4.61
N PHE A 34 -16.69 -2.48 3.90
CA PHE A 34 -16.38 -1.13 3.43
C PHE A 34 -17.41 -0.69 2.38
N THR A 35 -17.76 0.60 2.39
CA THR A 35 -18.65 1.15 1.37
C THR A 35 -17.93 1.21 0.03
N LEU A 36 -18.69 1.38 -1.07
CA LEU A 36 -18.09 1.53 -2.39
C LEU A 36 -17.15 2.74 -2.45
N ASP A 37 -17.51 3.84 -1.81
CA ASP A 37 -16.65 5.04 -1.77
C ASP A 37 -15.37 4.76 -1.01
N ASP A 38 -15.45 4.05 0.12
CA ASP A 38 -14.26 3.65 0.88
C ASP A 38 -13.34 2.76 0.05
N ILE A 39 -13.91 1.82 -0.70
CA ILE A 39 -13.14 0.91 -1.56
C ILE A 39 -12.43 1.69 -2.67
N GLU A 40 -13.12 2.65 -3.29
CA GLU A 40 -12.51 3.47 -4.33
C GLU A 40 -11.35 4.31 -3.79
N ASP A 41 -11.52 4.91 -2.62
CA ASP A 41 -10.44 5.67 -1.97
C ASP A 41 -9.25 4.77 -1.65
N LEU A 42 -9.52 3.56 -1.16
CA LEU A 42 -8.49 2.59 -0.83
C LEU A 42 -7.72 2.14 -2.07
N ARG A 43 -8.42 1.88 -3.18
CA ARG A 43 -7.79 1.51 -4.45
C ARG A 43 -6.88 2.62 -4.96
N MET A 44 -7.34 3.86 -4.86
CA MET A 44 -6.54 5.01 -5.26
C MET A 44 -5.29 5.16 -4.38
N ALA A 45 -5.45 5.01 -3.07
CA ALA A 45 -4.33 5.08 -2.13
C ALA A 45 -3.28 3.99 -2.41
N VAL A 46 -3.72 2.76 -2.66
CA VAL A 46 -2.82 1.65 -3.01
C VAL A 46 -2.07 1.97 -4.30
N GLY A 47 -2.76 2.51 -5.30
CA GLY A 47 -2.12 2.89 -6.56
C GLY A 47 -1.02 3.93 -6.36
N GLU A 48 -1.27 4.94 -5.52
CA GLU A 48 -0.27 5.98 -5.24
C GLU A 48 0.91 5.44 -4.43
N ALA A 49 0.65 4.58 -3.45
CA ALA A 49 1.72 3.94 -2.66
C ALA A 49 2.61 3.09 -3.56
N CYS A 50 2.02 2.31 -4.48
CA CYS A 50 2.78 1.51 -5.43
C CYS A 50 3.64 2.38 -6.35
N ALA A 51 3.10 3.49 -6.85
CA ALA A 51 3.86 4.40 -7.70
C ALA A 51 5.09 4.95 -6.96
N LEU A 52 4.93 5.29 -5.68
CA LEU A 52 6.02 5.80 -4.86
C LEU A 52 7.15 4.77 -4.68
N VAL A 53 6.82 3.52 -4.39
CA VAL A 53 7.86 2.49 -4.19
C VAL A 53 8.45 2.01 -5.50
N LEU A 54 7.68 2.00 -6.58
CA LEU A 54 8.16 1.56 -7.89
C LEU A 54 9.10 2.59 -8.52
N GLU A 55 9.02 3.84 -8.14
CA GLU A 55 9.90 4.90 -8.66
C GLU A 55 11.37 4.56 -8.44
N HIS A 56 11.67 3.87 -7.34
CA HIS A 56 13.06 3.53 -6.97
C HIS A 56 13.31 2.02 -6.99
N ALA A 57 12.38 1.23 -7.54
CA ALA A 57 12.52 -0.22 -7.57
C ALA A 57 13.62 -0.68 -8.52
N ASP A 58 14.33 -1.73 -8.12
CA ASP A 58 15.34 -2.35 -8.98
C ASP A 58 14.69 -3.08 -10.15
N PRO A 59 15.27 -2.98 -11.37
CA PRO A 59 14.80 -3.80 -12.49
C PRO A 59 14.86 -5.30 -12.14
N GLY A 60 13.79 -6.01 -12.40
CA GLY A 60 13.71 -7.43 -12.10
C GLY A 60 13.46 -7.78 -10.65
N GLY A 61 13.28 -6.79 -9.79
CA GLY A 61 12.92 -7.01 -8.39
C GLY A 61 11.45 -7.29 -8.19
N ASP A 62 11.06 -7.45 -6.94
CA ASP A 62 9.68 -7.77 -6.56
C ASP A 62 8.99 -6.62 -5.84
N LEU A 63 7.66 -6.61 -5.97
CA LEU A 63 6.75 -5.72 -5.27
C LEU A 63 6.05 -6.56 -4.20
N TYR A 64 6.04 -6.08 -2.97
CA TYR A 64 5.42 -6.78 -1.85
C TYR A 64 4.30 -5.95 -1.27
N ALA A 65 3.22 -6.60 -0.87
CA ALA A 65 2.14 -5.94 -0.15
C ALA A 65 1.71 -6.81 1.03
N ASN A 66 1.61 -6.20 2.20
CA ASN A 66 1.14 -6.85 3.40
C ASN A 66 -0.12 -6.14 3.87
N PHE A 67 -1.09 -6.93 4.33
CA PHE A 67 -2.38 -6.42 4.79
C PHE A 67 -2.64 -6.92 6.19
N ASP A 68 -2.98 -5.99 7.09
CA ASP A 68 -3.48 -6.30 8.42
C ASP A 68 -4.94 -5.89 8.49
N LEU A 69 -5.79 -6.85 8.77
CA LEU A 69 -7.24 -6.68 8.72
C LEU A 69 -7.82 -6.58 10.12
N SER A 70 -8.67 -5.58 10.33
CA SER A 70 -9.38 -5.38 11.58
C SER A 70 -10.82 -4.98 11.28
N ASP A 71 -11.69 -5.07 12.28
CA ASP A 71 -13.05 -4.58 12.10
C ASP A 71 -13.02 -3.09 11.78
N GLY A 72 -13.49 -2.75 10.59
CA GLY A 72 -13.58 -1.37 10.16
C GLY A 72 -12.28 -0.71 9.72
N SER A 73 -11.16 -1.45 9.62
CA SER A 73 -9.92 -0.86 9.12
C SER A 73 -9.02 -1.87 8.42
N ILE A 74 -8.20 -1.37 7.50
CA ILE A 74 -7.16 -2.13 6.82
C ILE A 74 -5.87 -1.33 6.91
N ARG A 75 -4.80 -1.98 7.37
CA ARG A 75 -3.46 -1.40 7.26
C ARG A 75 -2.75 -2.07 6.10
N VAL A 76 -2.26 -1.25 5.18
CA VAL A 76 -1.57 -1.71 3.98
C VAL A 76 -0.11 -1.26 4.06
N SER A 77 0.80 -2.18 3.75
CA SER A 77 2.23 -1.89 3.67
C SER A 77 2.73 -2.38 2.31
N VAL A 78 3.28 -1.47 1.53
CA VAL A 78 3.79 -1.77 0.19
C VAL A 78 5.29 -1.53 0.16
N SER A 79 6.03 -2.44 -0.44
CA SER A 79 7.47 -2.29 -0.58
C SER A 79 7.96 -2.86 -1.91
N ALA A 80 9.17 -2.47 -2.29
CA ALA A 80 9.82 -3.01 -3.48
C ALA A 80 11.32 -3.16 -3.21
N ASP A 81 11.93 -4.16 -3.86
CA ASP A 81 13.38 -4.30 -3.84
C ASP A 81 14.01 -3.05 -4.44
N SER A 82 14.91 -2.41 -3.71
CA SER A 82 15.57 -1.21 -4.18
C SER A 82 16.94 -1.04 -3.54
N ARG A 83 17.96 -0.91 -4.38
CA ARG A 83 19.33 -0.59 -3.93
C ARG A 83 19.49 0.91 -3.69
N SER A 84 18.59 1.70 -4.23
CA SER A 84 18.61 3.15 -4.04
C SER A 84 18.31 3.48 -2.58
N ALA A 85 19.08 4.40 -2.00
CA ALA A 85 18.79 4.93 -0.68
C ALA A 85 17.72 6.02 -0.71
N ALA A 86 17.20 6.34 -1.90
CA ALA A 86 16.20 7.38 -2.05
C ALA A 86 14.90 6.99 -1.34
N GLU A 87 14.30 7.96 -0.69
CA GLU A 87 13.01 7.80 -0.02
C GLU A 87 11.87 8.26 -0.93
N ALA A 88 10.64 7.92 -0.55
CA ALA A 88 9.46 8.41 -1.25
C ALA A 88 9.47 9.94 -1.30
N ASP A 89 9.11 10.50 -2.45
CA ASP A 89 9.05 11.95 -2.64
C ASP A 89 7.82 12.52 -1.95
N LYS A 90 8.02 13.09 -0.77
CA LYS A 90 6.93 13.65 0.05
C LYS A 90 6.41 14.99 -0.48
N ASP A 91 7.05 15.55 -1.51
CA ASP A 91 6.56 16.75 -2.18
C ASP A 91 5.75 16.42 -3.43
N SER A 92 5.64 15.13 -3.78
CA SER A 92 4.92 14.71 -4.98
C SER A 92 3.40 14.82 -4.80
N PHE A 93 2.71 14.94 -5.92
CA PHE A 93 1.25 14.93 -5.93
C PHE A 93 0.71 13.60 -5.41
N GLY A 94 1.35 12.48 -5.79
CA GLY A 94 0.96 11.15 -5.31
C GLY A 94 1.02 11.02 -3.80
N TRP A 95 2.04 11.59 -3.16
CA TRP A 95 2.14 11.62 -1.71
C TRP A 95 0.99 12.42 -1.09
N GLN A 96 0.65 13.57 -1.69
CA GLN A 96 -0.45 14.40 -1.22
C GLN A 96 -1.78 13.66 -1.31
N VAL A 97 -2.02 12.94 -2.41
CA VAL A 97 -3.24 12.13 -2.56
C VAL A 97 -3.27 11.04 -1.50
N LEU A 98 -2.18 10.32 -1.32
CA LEU A 98 -2.09 9.23 -0.33
C LEU A 98 -2.40 9.74 1.07
N THR A 99 -1.78 10.84 1.48
CA THR A 99 -1.98 11.39 2.83
C THR A 99 -3.36 11.99 3.02
N ALA A 100 -4.00 12.47 1.94
CA ALA A 100 -5.37 12.99 2.01
C ALA A 100 -6.41 11.87 2.18
N LEU A 101 -6.16 10.69 1.60
CA LEU A 101 -7.12 9.59 1.59
C LEU A 101 -6.95 8.61 2.76
N THR A 102 -5.84 8.68 3.47
CA THR A 102 -5.48 7.67 4.47
C THR A 102 -5.01 8.32 5.76
N SER A 103 -4.72 7.48 6.76
CA SER A 103 -4.14 7.92 8.02
C SER A 103 -2.91 7.10 8.36
N ASP A 104 -2.12 7.60 9.31
CA ASP A 104 -0.94 6.91 9.83
C ASP A 104 0.05 6.49 8.74
N VAL A 105 0.30 7.39 7.79
CA VAL A 105 1.24 7.13 6.70
C VAL A 105 2.66 7.15 7.24
N VAL A 106 3.39 6.05 7.00
CA VAL A 106 4.76 5.87 7.47
C VAL A 106 5.61 5.39 6.31
N THR A 107 6.82 5.93 6.20
CA THR A 107 7.82 5.41 5.28
C THR A 107 8.95 4.80 6.10
N GLU A 108 9.42 3.64 5.67
CA GLU A 108 10.49 2.92 6.36
C GLU A 108 11.42 2.32 5.33
N ARG A 109 12.64 2.00 5.76
CA ARG A 109 13.56 1.24 4.95
C ARG A 109 14.11 0.10 5.80
N ASP A 110 14.00 -1.12 5.26
CA ASP A 110 14.48 -2.34 5.91
C ASP A 110 15.42 -3.04 4.93
N GLY A 111 16.73 -2.88 5.15
CA GLY A 111 17.73 -3.39 4.23
C GLY A 111 17.57 -2.78 2.85
N HIS A 112 17.25 -3.59 1.85
CA HIS A 112 17.02 -3.16 0.48
C HIS A 112 15.54 -2.98 0.14
N LEU A 113 14.66 -3.03 1.13
CA LEU A 113 13.23 -2.82 0.95
C LEU A 113 12.84 -1.42 1.41
N GLY A 114 12.24 -0.65 0.51
CA GLY A 114 11.66 0.63 0.89
C GLY A 114 10.15 0.46 1.05
N TRP A 115 9.61 0.80 2.23
CA TRP A 115 8.21 0.59 2.61
C TRP A 115 7.42 1.88 2.67
N VAL A 116 6.17 1.82 2.22
CA VAL A 116 5.15 2.85 2.46
C VAL A 116 3.96 2.13 3.09
N SER A 117 3.57 2.57 4.28
CA SER A 117 2.45 1.96 5.02
C SER A 117 1.40 3.01 5.34
N PHE A 118 0.15 2.60 5.37
CA PHE A 118 -0.96 3.49 5.69
C PHE A 118 -2.16 2.69 6.19
N THR A 119 -3.10 3.40 6.82
CA THR A 119 -4.35 2.80 7.32
C THR A 119 -5.54 3.47 6.64
N VAL A 120 -6.53 2.67 6.26
CA VAL A 120 -7.83 3.18 5.80
C VAL A 120 -8.90 2.62 6.71
N ARG A 121 -9.76 3.50 7.21
CA ARG A 121 -10.88 3.12 8.07
C ARG A 121 -12.18 3.21 7.29
N SER A 122 -13.08 2.28 7.55
CA SER A 122 -14.41 2.33 6.98
C SER A 122 -15.15 3.55 7.50
N SER A 123 -15.85 4.26 6.61
CA SER A 123 -16.63 5.44 6.98
C SER A 123 -17.83 5.11 7.87
N ILE A 124 -18.24 3.84 7.93
CA ILE A 124 -19.34 3.37 8.77
C ILE A 124 -18.88 2.66 10.04
N ALA A 125 -17.55 2.55 10.25
CA ALA A 125 -17.02 1.94 11.46
C ALA A 125 -17.24 2.87 12.66
N ALA A 126 -17.68 2.30 13.76
CA ALA A 126 -17.89 3.05 14.99
C ALA A 126 -16.54 3.33 15.69
#